data_5c5e23ba2df319c2dac1829a4af85ddb
#
_entry.id   5c5e23ba2df319c2dac1829a4af85ddb
#
_cell.length_a   1.000
_cell.length_b   1.000
_cell.length_c   1.000
_cell.angle_alpha   90.00
_cell.angle_beta   90.00
_cell.angle_gamma   90.00
#
_symmetry.space_group_name_H-M   'P 1'
#
loop_
_entity.id
_entity.type
_entity.pdbx_description
1 polymer ?
#
loop_
_entity_poly.entity_id
_entity_poly.type
_entity_poly.pdbx_seq_one_letter_code
_entity_poly.pdbx_strand_id
1 'polypeptide(L)'
;MQGWKKGVKMRLQNMFKKTGERENPVRKGRLRRRPEAPEGLLKKCNKCGAAILSEEVINGAYICPKCHGYFRVPAYKRIEMIADEGSFEEWDMDLDGMDGPPDPLQFKGYSEKIKKLREQTGLKEAVVTGRVKINGKQAVIGVCDGRFMMASMGYAVGEKITRAVERATNENLPVILFTCSGGARMQEGIISLMQMEKTSAALKRHSDAGLLYVTVLTDPTTGGVTASFAMLGDIIIAEPQALIGFAGPRVIEQTIGEKLPEGFQRAEFLLEHGFVDQIVKRENMKPVLGRILKMHDHVHPDCRKGKEIRKSDRTEPVQKAGMTEKKAGKKAAEQEPWSEKSLTAWERVCRSRSKERPVGKDYIDILFEDFVELHGDRYYRDDPAIIGGIAYFQGICVTVIAQAKGRTTKENLERNFAMPSPEGYRKARRLMKQAEKFHRPVINFVDTPGAFCGMEAEERGQGEAIARNLFELSGLKVPVLSVVIGEGGSGGALALAVADEVWMLENSVYSVLSPEGFASILWKDSRRSAE
;
A
#
# COMPACT_ATOMS: atom_id res chain seq x y z
N MET A 1 -6.89 -50.94 -22.15
CA MET A 1 -6.40 -49.68 -21.57
C MET A 1 -5.60 -48.94 -22.62
N GLN A 2 -6.28 -48.31 -23.54
CA GLN A 2 -5.71 -47.38 -24.52
C GLN A 2 -6.79 -46.32 -24.78
N GLY A 3 -6.49 -45.07 -24.53
CA GLY A 3 -7.41 -44.01 -24.89
C GLY A 3 -7.45 -42.85 -23.89
N TRP A 4 -6.35 -42.10 -23.77
CA TRP A 4 -6.39 -40.73 -23.22
C TRP A 4 -5.07 -40.03 -23.53
N LYS A 5 -4.81 -39.79 -24.82
CA LYS A 5 -3.75 -38.86 -25.28
C LYS A 5 -4.11 -38.36 -26.67
N LYS A 6 -5.07 -37.43 -26.78
CA LYS A 6 -5.26 -36.52 -27.94
C LYS A 6 -6.33 -35.50 -27.54
N GLY A 7 -5.95 -34.27 -27.16
CA GLY A 7 -6.96 -33.24 -26.90
C GLY A 7 -6.51 -31.95 -26.27
N VAL A 8 -5.21 -31.64 -26.19
CA VAL A 8 -4.75 -30.36 -25.62
C VAL A 8 -3.67 -29.70 -26.50
N LYS A 9 -3.82 -29.72 -27.81
CA LYS A 9 -2.86 -29.02 -28.70
C LYS A 9 -3.50 -28.18 -29.80
N MET A 10 -4.76 -27.77 -29.67
CA MET A 10 -5.44 -27.00 -30.72
C MET A 10 -6.47 -26.03 -30.16
N ARG A 11 -6.03 -24.98 -29.47
CA ARG A 11 -6.90 -23.82 -29.13
C ARG A 11 -6.19 -22.50 -28.85
N LEU A 12 -4.92 -22.33 -29.19
CA LEU A 12 -4.22 -21.06 -29.00
C LEU A 12 -3.99 -20.24 -30.29
N GLN A 13 -4.47 -20.71 -31.45
CA GLN A 13 -4.24 -20.01 -32.73
C GLN A 13 -5.44 -19.25 -33.29
N ASN A 14 -6.61 -19.25 -32.65
CA ASN A 14 -7.82 -18.64 -33.23
C ASN A 14 -8.39 -17.44 -32.45
N MET A 15 -7.64 -16.82 -31.52
CA MET A 15 -8.15 -15.66 -30.76
C MET A 15 -7.83 -14.28 -31.34
N PHE A 16 -7.17 -14.20 -32.50
CA PHE A 16 -6.91 -12.90 -33.16
C PHE A 16 -7.23 -12.97 -34.65
N LYS A 17 -8.50 -13.20 -34.99
CA LYS A 17 -8.98 -12.82 -36.32
C LYS A 17 -9.48 -11.38 -36.26
N LYS A 18 -8.73 -10.46 -36.89
CA LYS A 18 -9.22 -9.14 -37.26
C LYS A 18 -10.53 -9.31 -38.03
N THR A 19 -11.62 -8.75 -37.52
CA THR A 19 -12.84 -8.55 -38.31
C THR A 19 -12.52 -7.53 -39.38
N GLY A 20 -12.54 -7.98 -40.65
CA GLY A 20 -12.34 -7.13 -41.79
C GLY A 20 -13.43 -6.07 -41.87
N GLU A 21 -13.03 -4.89 -42.24
CA GLU A 21 -13.88 -3.77 -42.58
C GLU A 21 -14.84 -4.19 -43.72
N ARG A 22 -16.13 -4.26 -43.43
CA ARG A 22 -17.16 -4.27 -44.45
C ARG A 22 -17.46 -2.82 -44.82
N GLU A 23 -17.00 -2.40 -45.99
CA GLU A 23 -17.43 -1.15 -46.60
C GLU A 23 -18.95 -1.23 -46.86
N ASN A 24 -19.71 -0.42 -46.10
CA ASN A 24 -21.09 -0.16 -46.41
C ASN A 24 -21.20 1.06 -47.34
N PRO A 25 -22.01 1.02 -48.42
CA PRO A 25 -22.16 2.15 -49.34
C PRO A 25 -22.82 3.33 -48.64
N VAL A 26 -22.15 4.47 -48.73
CA VAL A 26 -22.54 5.75 -48.14
C VAL A 26 -23.90 6.20 -48.74
N ARG A 27 -24.98 6.11 -47.97
CA ARG A 27 -26.18 6.93 -48.19
C ARG A 27 -25.87 8.36 -47.68
N LYS A 28 -25.79 9.30 -48.61
CA LYS A 28 -25.75 10.74 -48.31
C LYS A 28 -27.10 11.17 -47.71
N GLY A 29 -27.29 10.92 -46.39
CA GLY A 29 -28.37 11.49 -45.63
C GLY A 29 -27.82 12.69 -44.86
N ARG A 30 -28.49 13.85 -44.94
CA ARG A 30 -28.22 15.06 -44.17
C ARG A 30 -27.96 14.66 -42.70
N LEU A 31 -26.70 14.78 -42.25
CA LEU A 31 -26.33 14.71 -40.84
C LEU A 31 -27.07 15.84 -40.13
N ARG A 32 -28.19 15.54 -39.47
CA ARG A 32 -28.72 16.39 -38.41
C ARG A 32 -27.60 16.46 -37.36
N ARG A 33 -26.95 17.62 -37.25
CA ARG A 33 -26.07 17.92 -36.09
C ARG A 33 -26.91 17.60 -34.86
N ARG A 34 -26.54 16.57 -34.13
CA ARG A 34 -27.07 16.33 -32.79
C ARG A 34 -26.65 17.57 -31.97
N PRO A 35 -27.61 18.20 -31.26
CA PRO A 35 -27.26 19.28 -30.37
C PRO A 35 -26.19 18.73 -29.38
N GLU A 36 -25.00 19.25 -29.44
CA GLU A 36 -23.95 18.96 -28.45
C GLU A 36 -24.36 19.65 -27.17
N ALA A 37 -24.66 18.87 -26.13
CA ALA A 37 -24.85 19.43 -24.80
C ALA A 37 -23.55 20.08 -24.34
N PRO A 38 -23.61 21.27 -23.71
CA PRO A 38 -22.42 21.92 -23.14
C PRO A 38 -21.63 20.92 -22.28
N GLU A 39 -20.29 20.95 -22.42
CA GLU A 39 -19.43 20.09 -21.60
C GLU A 39 -19.71 20.33 -20.11
N GLY A 40 -19.87 19.24 -19.36
CA GLY A 40 -20.14 19.28 -17.92
C GLY A 40 -21.62 19.41 -17.52
N LEU A 41 -22.57 19.63 -18.47
CA LEU A 41 -24.00 19.71 -18.15
C LEU A 41 -24.58 18.37 -17.65
N LEU A 42 -24.11 17.26 -18.18
CA LEU A 42 -24.60 15.92 -17.85
C LEU A 42 -23.49 15.05 -17.26
N LYS A 43 -23.85 14.29 -16.23
CA LYS A 43 -23.02 13.20 -15.68
C LYS A 43 -23.66 11.86 -15.95
N LYS A 44 -22.88 10.91 -16.46
CA LYS A 44 -23.33 9.53 -16.66
C LYS A 44 -23.07 8.74 -15.37
N CYS A 45 -24.10 8.09 -14.85
CA CYS A 45 -23.96 7.20 -13.72
C CYS A 45 -23.22 5.92 -14.15
N ASN A 46 -22.13 5.58 -13.47
CA ASN A 46 -21.34 4.39 -13.80
C ASN A 46 -22.05 3.07 -13.42
N LYS A 47 -23.09 3.13 -12.55
CA LYS A 47 -23.85 1.94 -12.11
C LYS A 47 -25.04 1.65 -13.02
N CYS A 48 -25.93 2.62 -13.21
CA CYS A 48 -27.14 2.40 -14.01
C CYS A 48 -27.09 2.95 -15.43
N GLY A 49 -25.99 3.59 -15.83
CA GLY A 49 -25.81 4.17 -17.16
C GLY A 49 -26.62 5.43 -17.45
N ALA A 50 -27.44 5.91 -16.51
CA ALA A 50 -28.30 7.08 -16.71
C ALA A 50 -27.49 8.36 -16.88
N ALA A 51 -27.90 9.20 -17.83
CA ALA A 51 -27.45 10.58 -17.93
C ALA A 51 -28.30 11.46 -17.00
N ILE A 52 -27.65 12.25 -16.15
CA ILE A 52 -28.27 13.05 -15.09
C ILE A 52 -27.66 14.46 -15.16
N LEU A 53 -28.43 15.49 -14.87
CA LEU A 53 -27.91 16.84 -14.80
C LEU A 53 -26.84 16.95 -13.71
N SER A 54 -25.72 17.57 -14.03
CA SER A 54 -24.59 17.72 -13.10
C SER A 54 -25.00 18.44 -11.82
N GLU A 55 -25.87 19.45 -11.95
CA GLU A 55 -26.41 20.23 -10.84
C GLU A 55 -27.26 19.35 -9.90
N GLU A 56 -28.11 18.48 -10.45
CA GLU A 56 -28.90 17.52 -9.67
C GLU A 56 -28.02 16.55 -8.88
N VAL A 57 -26.93 16.09 -9.49
CA VAL A 57 -25.95 15.24 -8.81
C VAL A 57 -25.24 15.99 -7.67
N ILE A 58 -24.85 17.24 -7.89
CA ILE A 58 -24.17 18.08 -6.89
C ILE A 58 -25.11 18.35 -5.71
N ASN A 59 -26.32 18.82 -5.98
CA ASN A 59 -27.33 19.12 -4.97
C ASN A 59 -27.81 17.87 -4.22
N GLY A 60 -27.79 16.70 -4.87
CA GLY A 60 -28.08 15.40 -4.29
C GLY A 60 -26.88 14.75 -3.58
N ALA A 61 -25.91 15.52 -3.06
CA ALA A 61 -24.73 15.03 -2.35
C ALA A 61 -23.91 13.98 -3.15
N TYR A 62 -23.86 14.14 -4.47
CA TYR A 62 -23.17 13.20 -5.38
C TYR A 62 -23.73 11.77 -5.34
N ILE A 63 -25.05 11.63 -5.13
CA ILE A 63 -25.78 10.38 -5.19
C ILE A 63 -26.65 10.37 -6.45
N CYS A 64 -26.71 9.24 -7.15
CA CYS A 64 -27.55 9.09 -8.32
C CYS A 64 -29.04 9.08 -7.92
N PRO A 65 -29.89 10.00 -8.42
CA PRO A 65 -31.31 10.01 -8.06
C PRO A 65 -32.09 8.80 -8.58
N LYS A 66 -31.53 8.05 -9.56
CA LYS A 66 -32.21 6.89 -10.16
C LYS A 66 -31.90 5.56 -9.48
N CYS A 67 -30.61 5.31 -9.16
CA CYS A 67 -30.19 4.02 -8.60
C CYS A 67 -29.51 4.14 -7.24
N HIS A 68 -29.45 5.35 -6.68
CA HIS A 68 -28.79 5.66 -5.42
C HIS A 68 -27.29 5.29 -5.39
N GLY A 69 -26.68 5.07 -6.56
CA GLY A 69 -25.24 4.83 -6.70
C GLY A 69 -24.44 6.10 -6.37
N TYR A 70 -23.29 5.90 -5.74
CA TYR A 70 -22.42 6.99 -5.29
C TYR A 70 -21.49 7.44 -6.41
N PHE A 71 -21.45 8.75 -6.69
CA PHE A 71 -20.41 9.36 -7.50
C PHE A 71 -19.22 9.74 -6.60
N ARG A 72 -18.03 9.84 -7.19
CA ARG A 72 -16.85 10.39 -6.48
C ARG A 72 -17.07 11.86 -6.17
N VAL A 73 -16.71 12.26 -4.96
CA VAL A 73 -16.85 13.63 -4.48
C VAL A 73 -15.51 14.34 -4.58
N PRO A 74 -15.43 15.54 -5.18
CA PRO A 74 -14.22 16.38 -5.13
C PRO A 74 -13.83 16.71 -3.69
N ALA A 75 -12.51 16.82 -3.41
CA ALA A 75 -12.01 16.99 -2.04
C ALA A 75 -12.64 18.18 -1.31
N TYR A 76 -12.64 19.38 -1.90
CA TYR A 76 -13.25 20.56 -1.27
C TYR A 76 -14.74 20.41 -1.02
N LYS A 77 -15.46 19.75 -1.94
CA LYS A 77 -16.90 19.46 -1.74
C LYS A 77 -17.13 18.45 -0.61
N ARG A 78 -16.24 17.48 -0.44
CA ARG A 78 -16.29 16.58 0.71
C ARG A 78 -16.06 17.34 2.01
N ILE A 79 -15.10 18.24 2.03
CA ILE A 79 -14.82 19.08 3.21
C ILE A 79 -16.03 19.96 3.54
N GLU A 80 -16.64 20.62 2.55
CA GLU A 80 -17.87 21.43 2.75
C GLU A 80 -19.03 20.61 3.35
N MET A 81 -19.16 19.34 2.99
CA MET A 81 -20.21 18.46 3.53
C MET A 81 -19.97 18.04 4.99
N ILE A 82 -18.72 18.05 5.44
CA ILE A 82 -18.32 17.50 6.75
C ILE A 82 -17.98 18.62 7.73
N ALA A 83 -17.27 19.64 7.31
CA ALA A 83 -16.83 20.74 8.15
C ALA A 83 -17.99 21.63 8.60
N ASP A 84 -17.82 22.32 9.71
CA ASP A 84 -18.65 23.46 10.06
C ASP A 84 -18.29 24.64 9.15
N GLU A 85 -19.29 25.46 8.82
CA GLU A 85 -19.11 26.57 7.88
C GLU A 85 -17.96 27.50 8.31
N GLY A 86 -17.05 27.80 7.36
CA GLY A 86 -15.91 28.68 7.58
C GLY A 86 -14.83 28.12 8.54
N SER A 87 -14.91 26.87 8.96
CA SER A 87 -13.97 26.30 9.94
C SER A 87 -12.74 25.62 9.30
N PHE A 88 -12.72 25.43 7.98
CA PHE A 88 -11.62 24.74 7.31
C PHE A 88 -10.43 25.69 7.10
N GLU A 89 -9.27 25.27 7.59
CA GLU A 89 -7.97 25.91 7.37
C GLU A 89 -7.07 24.91 6.65
N GLU A 90 -6.81 25.16 5.37
CA GLU A 90 -5.97 24.28 4.54
C GLU A 90 -4.50 24.40 4.92
N TRP A 91 -3.81 23.25 4.94
CA TRP A 91 -2.38 23.15 5.22
C TRP A 91 -1.60 22.69 4.00
N ASP A 92 -0.32 23.07 3.94
CA ASP A 92 0.62 22.64 2.91
C ASP A 92 0.09 22.85 1.47
N MET A 93 -0.57 24.00 1.24
CA MET A 93 -1.13 24.36 -0.07
C MET A 93 -0.06 24.41 -1.16
N ASP A 94 1.14 24.85 -0.80
CA ASP A 94 2.25 25.04 -1.74
C ASP A 94 3.06 23.76 -1.98
N LEU A 95 2.81 22.70 -1.20
CA LEU A 95 3.48 21.43 -1.37
C LEU A 95 2.90 20.69 -2.59
N ASP A 96 3.60 20.77 -3.68
CA ASP A 96 3.13 20.27 -4.97
C ASP A 96 4.04 19.20 -5.59
N GLY A 97 4.98 18.66 -4.81
CA GLY A 97 5.99 17.70 -5.26
C GLY A 97 7.16 18.35 -5.99
N MET A 98 7.22 19.71 -6.05
CA MET A 98 8.37 20.40 -6.66
C MET A 98 9.58 20.43 -5.73
N ASP A 99 9.38 20.28 -4.41
CA ASP A 99 10.47 20.20 -3.42
C ASP A 99 11.05 18.79 -3.27
N GLY A 100 10.53 17.81 -4.00
CA GLY A 100 11.00 16.44 -4.06
C GLY A 100 11.31 16.00 -5.49
N PRO A 101 11.72 14.75 -5.73
CA PRO A 101 11.93 14.26 -7.09
C PRO A 101 10.59 14.15 -7.82
N PRO A 102 10.21 15.15 -8.65
CA PRO A 102 8.89 15.20 -9.28
C PRO A 102 8.70 14.10 -10.31
N ASP A 103 9.79 13.55 -10.83
CA ASP A 103 9.80 12.46 -11.81
C ASP A 103 11.10 11.66 -11.67
N PRO A 104 11.22 10.83 -10.61
CA PRO A 104 12.47 10.11 -10.31
C PRO A 104 12.85 9.09 -11.39
N LEU A 105 11.88 8.64 -12.18
CA LEU A 105 12.09 7.70 -13.28
C LEU A 105 12.14 8.38 -14.65
N GLN A 106 12.00 9.70 -14.70
CA GLN A 106 11.88 10.48 -15.95
C GLN A 106 10.83 9.86 -16.89
N PHE A 107 9.68 9.49 -16.31
CA PHE A 107 8.64 8.78 -17.04
C PHE A 107 8.01 9.68 -18.11
N LYS A 108 8.10 9.23 -19.37
CA LYS A 108 7.66 10.02 -20.53
C LYS A 108 6.22 10.53 -20.38
N GLY A 109 6.06 11.85 -20.41
CA GLY A 109 4.77 12.53 -20.35
C GLY A 109 4.17 12.62 -18.94
N TYR A 110 4.90 12.23 -17.88
CA TYR A 110 4.40 12.31 -16.51
C TYR A 110 4.27 13.76 -16.05
N SER A 111 5.31 14.56 -16.22
CA SER A 111 5.32 15.97 -15.83
C SER A 111 4.24 16.79 -16.54
N GLU A 112 4.05 16.58 -17.86
CA GLU A 112 2.98 17.23 -18.63
C GLU A 112 1.60 16.82 -18.15
N LYS A 113 1.43 15.54 -17.81
CA LYS A 113 0.17 15.03 -17.28
C LYS A 113 -0.17 15.66 -15.93
N ILE A 114 0.80 15.80 -15.03
CA ILE A 114 0.64 16.49 -13.74
C ILE A 114 0.22 17.93 -13.95
N LYS A 115 0.93 18.67 -14.82
CA LYS A 115 0.61 20.07 -15.15
C LYS A 115 -0.83 20.21 -15.66
N LYS A 116 -1.22 19.37 -16.62
CA LYS A 116 -2.59 19.36 -17.16
C LYS A 116 -3.65 19.06 -16.10
N LEU A 117 -3.39 18.13 -15.18
CA LEU A 117 -4.32 17.81 -14.10
C LEU A 117 -4.46 18.95 -13.10
N ARG A 118 -3.38 19.68 -12.78
CA ARG A 118 -3.43 20.89 -11.95
C ARG A 118 -4.33 21.96 -12.58
N GLU A 119 -4.17 22.20 -13.87
CA GLU A 119 -5.01 23.15 -14.63
C GLU A 119 -6.49 22.72 -14.65
N GLN A 120 -6.76 21.44 -14.85
CA GLN A 120 -8.13 20.91 -14.95
C GLN A 120 -8.87 20.79 -13.61
N THR A 121 -8.16 20.51 -12.54
CA THR A 121 -8.77 20.20 -11.23
C THR A 121 -8.69 21.35 -10.24
N GLY A 122 -7.76 22.31 -10.45
CA GLY A 122 -7.41 23.34 -9.49
C GLY A 122 -6.64 22.83 -8.28
N LEU A 123 -6.29 21.53 -8.26
CA LEU A 123 -5.56 20.90 -7.16
C LEU A 123 -4.06 20.93 -7.43
N LYS A 124 -3.26 21.16 -6.41
CA LYS A 124 -1.81 21.01 -6.48
C LYS A 124 -1.40 19.53 -6.47
N GLU A 125 -2.10 18.71 -5.69
CA GLU A 125 -1.89 17.27 -5.60
C GLU A 125 -3.20 16.53 -5.20
N ALA A 126 -3.17 15.21 -5.20
CA ALA A 126 -4.34 14.34 -5.05
C ALA A 126 -4.92 14.26 -3.62
N VAL A 127 -4.43 15.05 -2.68
CA VAL A 127 -4.95 15.14 -1.32
C VAL A 127 -5.01 16.59 -0.85
N VAL A 128 -6.09 16.94 -0.16
CA VAL A 128 -6.27 18.22 0.54
C VAL A 128 -6.25 17.92 2.04
N THR A 129 -5.40 18.61 2.79
CA THR A 129 -5.22 18.43 4.24
C THR A 129 -5.41 19.74 4.98
N GLY A 130 -5.90 19.69 6.21
CA GLY A 130 -6.08 20.88 7.01
C GLY A 130 -6.79 20.63 8.33
N ARG A 131 -7.06 21.72 9.06
CA ARG A 131 -7.82 21.69 10.31
C ARG A 131 -9.27 22.09 10.05
N VAL A 132 -10.19 21.42 10.75
CA VAL A 132 -11.65 21.69 10.68
C VAL A 132 -12.29 21.66 12.06
N LYS A 133 -13.51 22.19 12.13
CA LYS A 133 -14.46 21.83 13.18
C LYS A 133 -15.58 20.97 12.58
N ILE A 134 -15.99 19.95 13.33
CA ILE A 134 -17.11 19.07 12.97
C ILE A 134 -18.04 19.03 14.17
N ASN A 135 -19.23 19.60 14.05
CA ASN A 135 -20.15 19.81 15.17
C ASN A 135 -19.47 20.47 16.39
N GLY A 136 -18.69 21.52 16.14
CA GLY A 136 -17.93 22.28 17.13
C GLY A 136 -16.63 21.64 17.63
N LYS A 137 -16.32 20.38 17.27
CA LYS A 137 -15.11 19.67 17.71
C LYS A 137 -13.98 19.82 16.69
N GLN A 138 -12.80 20.17 17.16
CA GLN A 138 -11.61 20.30 16.29
C GLN A 138 -11.09 18.92 15.87
N ALA A 139 -10.68 18.83 14.63
CA ALA A 139 -10.00 17.67 14.06
C ALA A 139 -9.09 18.09 12.90
N VAL A 140 -8.13 17.24 12.58
CA VAL A 140 -7.38 17.32 11.32
C VAL A 140 -8.09 16.44 10.29
N ILE A 141 -8.32 17.00 9.10
CA ILE A 141 -8.95 16.28 8.00
C ILE A 141 -7.99 16.14 6.82
N GLY A 142 -7.99 14.98 6.17
CA GLY A 142 -7.37 14.76 4.88
C GLY A 142 -8.36 14.12 3.92
N VAL A 143 -8.49 14.65 2.71
CA VAL A 143 -9.43 14.14 1.72
C VAL A 143 -8.70 13.88 0.41
N CYS A 144 -8.65 12.62 -0.01
CA CYS A 144 -8.12 12.21 -1.30
C CYS A 144 -9.10 12.56 -2.44
N ASP A 145 -8.57 13.00 -3.59
CA ASP A 145 -9.36 13.39 -4.77
C ASP A 145 -9.01 12.56 -6.00
N GLY A 146 -9.91 11.67 -6.36
CA GLY A 146 -9.73 10.75 -7.50
C GLY A 146 -9.65 11.42 -8.87
N ARG A 147 -9.94 12.71 -9.00
CA ARG A 147 -9.77 13.48 -10.24
C ARG A 147 -8.29 13.68 -10.59
N PHE A 148 -7.42 13.71 -9.58
CA PHE A 148 -5.99 13.84 -9.76
C PHE A 148 -5.32 12.46 -9.71
N MET A 149 -4.88 11.92 -10.85
CA MET A 149 -4.19 10.62 -10.98
C MET A 149 -4.89 9.45 -10.26
N MET A 150 -6.23 9.43 -10.21
CA MET A 150 -7.00 8.44 -9.43
C MET A 150 -6.62 8.44 -7.94
N ALA A 151 -6.20 9.56 -7.41
CA ALA A 151 -5.65 9.74 -6.07
C ALA A 151 -4.54 8.75 -5.72
N SER A 152 -3.74 8.34 -6.69
CA SER A 152 -2.59 7.48 -6.44
C SER A 152 -1.57 8.20 -5.54
N MET A 153 -1.07 7.46 -4.55
CA MET A 153 -0.13 7.99 -3.57
C MET A 153 1.27 8.09 -4.18
N GLY A 154 1.70 9.31 -4.50
CA GLY A 154 3.07 9.67 -4.81
C GLY A 154 3.73 10.38 -3.63
N TYR A 155 4.95 10.89 -3.85
CA TYR A 155 5.74 11.62 -2.84
C TYR A 155 4.92 12.71 -2.13
N ALA A 156 4.32 13.64 -2.89
CA ALA A 156 3.62 14.78 -2.31
C ALA A 156 2.36 14.38 -1.54
N VAL A 157 1.63 13.34 -1.99
CA VAL A 157 0.47 12.81 -1.25
C VAL A 157 0.90 12.25 0.10
N GLY A 158 1.93 11.39 0.10
CA GLY A 158 2.45 10.81 1.34
C GLY A 158 3.01 11.87 2.28
N GLU A 159 3.74 12.86 1.75
CA GLU A 159 4.28 13.98 2.53
C GLU A 159 3.17 14.81 3.19
N LYS A 160 2.13 15.22 2.43
CA LYS A 160 1.00 16.00 2.98
C LYS A 160 0.27 15.24 4.09
N ILE A 161 0.01 13.94 3.89
CA ILE A 161 -0.62 13.10 4.92
C ILE A 161 0.28 13.01 6.16
N THR A 162 1.57 12.74 5.97
CA THR A 162 2.54 12.64 7.08
C THR A 162 2.58 13.94 7.89
N ARG A 163 2.76 15.09 7.24
CA ARG A 163 2.78 16.41 7.91
C ARG A 163 1.48 16.69 8.66
N ALA A 164 0.34 16.38 8.05
CA ALA A 164 -0.95 16.56 8.68
C ALA A 164 -1.09 15.72 9.96
N VAL A 165 -0.67 14.45 9.92
CA VAL A 165 -0.68 13.56 11.09
C VAL A 165 0.30 14.01 12.17
N GLU A 166 1.52 14.39 11.80
CA GLU A 166 2.54 14.88 12.74
C GLU A 166 2.10 16.18 13.42
N ARG A 167 1.53 17.11 12.63
CA ARG A 167 0.97 18.35 13.18
C ARG A 167 -0.22 18.07 14.11
N ALA A 168 -1.11 17.15 13.71
CA ALA A 168 -2.20 16.70 14.57
C ALA A 168 -1.70 16.12 15.89
N THR A 169 -0.62 15.33 15.84
CA THR A 169 0.00 14.74 17.04
C THR A 169 0.57 15.82 17.95
N ASN A 170 1.27 16.81 17.41
CA ASN A 170 1.83 17.91 18.17
C ASN A 170 0.74 18.83 18.79
N GLU A 171 -0.38 19.02 18.07
CA GLU A 171 -1.52 19.83 18.53
C GLU A 171 -2.52 19.03 19.37
N ASN A 172 -2.30 17.73 19.59
CA ASN A 172 -3.19 16.79 20.28
C ASN A 172 -4.60 16.73 19.68
N LEU A 173 -4.71 16.74 18.37
CA LEU A 173 -5.96 16.69 17.63
C LEU A 173 -6.21 15.30 17.03
N PRO A 174 -7.47 14.84 16.95
CA PRO A 174 -7.82 13.64 16.21
C PRO A 174 -7.62 13.84 14.70
N VAL A 175 -7.34 12.74 13.99
CA VAL A 175 -7.17 12.72 12.53
C VAL A 175 -8.32 11.98 11.88
N ILE A 176 -8.86 12.53 10.80
CA ILE A 176 -9.89 11.89 9.95
C ILE A 176 -9.39 11.91 8.50
N LEU A 177 -9.20 10.74 7.89
CA LEU A 177 -8.80 10.63 6.48
C LEU A 177 -9.91 10.00 5.63
N PHE A 178 -10.36 10.73 4.61
CA PHE A 178 -11.23 10.20 3.56
C PHE A 178 -10.35 9.64 2.46
N THR A 179 -10.34 8.32 2.30
CA THR A 179 -9.51 7.63 1.33
C THR A 179 -10.26 7.45 0.00
N CYS A 180 -9.55 7.65 -1.09
CA CYS A 180 -9.98 7.34 -2.44
C CYS A 180 -8.72 7.16 -3.27
N SER A 181 -8.38 5.95 -3.70
CA SER A 181 -7.11 5.75 -4.39
C SER A 181 -7.07 4.51 -5.27
N GLY A 182 -6.32 4.63 -6.36
CA GLY A 182 -5.91 3.48 -7.18
C GLY A 182 -4.63 2.78 -6.68
N GLY A 183 -4.05 3.20 -5.53
CA GLY A 183 -2.85 2.61 -4.94
C GLY A 183 -1.61 3.52 -5.03
N ALA A 184 -0.41 2.93 -5.00
CA ALA A 184 0.86 3.66 -5.15
C ALA A 184 1.01 4.22 -6.56
N ARG A 185 1.63 5.40 -6.69
CA ARG A 185 1.88 6.08 -7.98
C ARG A 185 3.06 5.46 -8.69
N MET A 186 2.78 4.57 -9.63
CA MET A 186 3.79 3.76 -10.34
C MET A 186 4.85 4.60 -11.06
N GLN A 187 4.48 5.80 -11.56
CA GLN A 187 5.39 6.71 -12.26
C GLN A 187 6.52 7.24 -11.35
N GLU A 188 6.32 7.22 -10.05
CA GLU A 188 7.33 7.63 -9.06
C GLU A 188 8.10 6.44 -8.47
N GLY A 189 7.83 5.22 -8.94
CA GLY A 189 8.57 4.01 -8.60
C GLY A 189 8.67 3.76 -7.10
N ILE A 190 9.88 3.43 -6.64
CA ILE A 190 10.15 3.11 -5.23
C ILE A 190 9.81 4.26 -4.28
N ILE A 191 9.90 5.51 -4.73
CA ILE A 191 9.55 6.68 -3.90
C ILE A 191 8.09 6.63 -3.47
N SER A 192 7.19 6.23 -4.37
CA SER A 192 5.76 6.07 -4.04
C SER A 192 5.52 4.92 -3.06
N LEU A 193 6.31 3.85 -3.15
CA LEU A 193 6.23 2.72 -2.22
C LEU A 193 6.65 3.14 -0.80
N MET A 194 7.71 3.94 -0.67
CA MET A 194 8.17 4.45 0.62
C MET A 194 7.15 5.35 1.32
N GLN A 195 6.18 5.92 0.60
CA GLN A 195 5.11 6.70 1.24
C GLN A 195 4.17 5.84 2.10
N MET A 196 4.04 4.54 1.80
CA MET A 196 3.29 3.61 2.64
C MET A 196 3.90 3.54 4.05
N GLU A 197 5.22 3.38 4.11
CA GLU A 197 5.96 3.37 5.37
C GLU A 197 5.85 4.70 6.10
N LYS A 198 6.16 5.79 5.40
CA LYS A 198 6.19 7.13 5.97
C LYS A 198 4.87 7.52 6.65
N THR A 199 3.74 7.25 5.99
CA THR A 199 2.41 7.51 6.56
C THR A 199 2.10 6.59 7.74
N SER A 200 2.49 5.32 7.66
CA SER A 200 2.29 4.35 8.74
C SER A 200 3.09 4.69 9.99
N ALA A 201 4.35 5.15 9.81
CA ALA A 201 5.21 5.60 10.91
C ALA A 201 4.65 6.85 11.62
N ALA A 202 4.11 7.82 10.86
CA ALA A 202 3.46 8.98 11.44
C ALA A 202 2.23 8.59 12.26
N LEU A 203 1.40 7.68 11.74
CA LEU A 203 0.23 7.15 12.43
C LEU A 203 0.61 6.32 13.67
N LYS A 204 1.75 5.61 13.63
CA LYS A 204 2.26 4.91 14.83
C LYS A 204 2.57 5.89 15.95
N ARG A 205 3.25 7.00 15.66
CA ARG A 205 3.52 8.05 16.66
C ARG A 205 2.23 8.71 17.17
N HIS A 206 1.26 8.91 16.29
CA HIS A 206 -0.06 9.44 16.63
C HIS A 206 -0.82 8.52 17.61
N SER A 207 -0.82 7.21 17.30
CA SER A 207 -1.40 6.18 18.15
C SER A 207 -0.70 6.05 19.51
N ASP A 208 0.65 6.10 19.53
CA ASP A 208 1.44 6.06 20.77
C ASP A 208 1.19 7.27 21.67
N ALA A 209 0.80 8.41 21.07
CA ALA A 209 0.34 9.58 21.80
C ALA A 209 -1.10 9.44 22.36
N GLY A 210 -1.79 8.33 22.09
CA GLY A 210 -3.16 8.06 22.54
C GLY A 210 -4.20 8.90 21.81
N LEU A 211 -3.96 9.29 20.56
CA LEU A 211 -4.82 10.16 19.76
C LEU A 211 -5.64 9.37 18.75
N LEU A 212 -6.89 9.78 18.57
CA LEU A 212 -7.85 9.11 17.69
C LEU A 212 -7.50 9.28 16.21
N TYR A 213 -7.51 8.18 15.48
CA TYR A 213 -7.44 8.12 14.03
C TYR A 213 -8.69 7.44 13.44
N VAL A 214 -9.44 8.16 12.61
CA VAL A 214 -10.62 7.63 11.90
C VAL A 214 -10.33 7.59 10.41
N THR A 215 -10.57 6.45 9.77
CA THR A 215 -10.56 6.35 8.31
C THR A 215 -11.97 6.23 7.76
N VAL A 216 -12.23 6.93 6.66
CA VAL A 216 -13.47 6.83 5.88
C VAL A 216 -13.13 6.34 4.49
N LEU A 217 -13.41 5.07 4.23
CA LEU A 217 -13.09 4.40 2.99
C LEU A 217 -14.14 4.72 1.91
N THR A 218 -13.71 5.30 0.79
CA THR A 218 -14.60 5.65 -0.32
C THR A 218 -14.18 4.96 -1.62
N ASP A 219 -15.03 5.00 -2.65
CA ASP A 219 -14.83 4.27 -3.91
C ASP A 219 -13.86 4.96 -4.88
N PRO A 220 -12.78 4.28 -5.33
CA PRO A 220 -12.18 3.07 -4.80
C PRO A 220 -11.11 3.37 -3.75
N THR A 221 -10.84 2.44 -2.84
CA THR A 221 -9.66 2.44 -1.97
C THR A 221 -8.92 1.13 -2.17
N THR A 222 -7.79 1.16 -2.91
CA THR A 222 -7.08 -0.05 -3.33
C THR A 222 -5.57 0.07 -3.25
N GLY A 223 -4.87 -1.04 -3.36
CA GLY A 223 -3.42 -1.13 -3.49
C GLY A 223 -2.67 -0.66 -2.25
N GLY A 224 -1.59 0.08 -2.46
CA GLY A 224 -0.72 0.59 -1.40
C GLY A 224 -1.43 1.49 -0.39
N VAL A 225 -2.52 2.15 -0.76
CA VAL A 225 -3.31 2.97 0.18
C VAL A 225 -4.08 2.08 1.16
N THR A 226 -4.71 0.99 0.68
CA THR A 226 -5.32 -0.01 1.57
C THR A 226 -4.28 -0.67 2.46
N ALA A 227 -3.14 -1.04 1.88
CA ALA A 227 -2.05 -1.70 2.60
C ALA A 227 -1.17 -0.73 3.43
N SER A 228 -1.67 0.46 3.75
CA SER A 228 -1.03 1.44 4.61
C SER A 228 -2.08 2.21 5.43
N PHE A 229 -2.11 3.52 5.35
CA PHE A 229 -2.93 4.38 6.22
C PHE A 229 -4.43 4.08 6.18
N ALA A 230 -5.01 3.54 5.10
CA ALA A 230 -6.46 3.30 5.03
C ALA A 230 -6.95 2.22 6.01
N MET A 231 -6.16 1.18 6.28
CA MET A 231 -6.51 0.08 7.19
C MET A 231 -5.89 0.21 8.59
N LEU A 232 -5.40 1.39 8.95
CA LEU A 232 -4.79 1.66 10.26
C LEU A 232 -5.67 2.48 11.21
N GLY A 233 -6.90 2.82 10.81
CA GLY A 233 -7.84 3.53 11.68
C GLY A 233 -8.11 2.81 12.99
N ASP A 234 -8.25 3.56 14.09
CA ASP A 234 -8.85 3.06 15.32
C ASP A 234 -10.34 2.78 15.09
N ILE A 235 -10.96 3.59 14.23
CA ILE A 235 -12.31 3.39 13.72
C ILE A 235 -12.27 3.49 12.20
N ILE A 236 -12.74 2.44 11.53
CA ILE A 236 -12.76 2.33 10.07
C ILE A 236 -14.21 2.35 9.57
N ILE A 237 -14.57 3.43 8.90
CA ILE A 237 -15.90 3.63 8.32
C ILE A 237 -15.82 3.46 6.80
N ALA A 238 -16.84 2.89 6.18
CA ALA A 238 -16.94 2.83 4.71
C ALA A 238 -18.22 3.51 4.20
N GLU A 239 -18.16 4.11 3.00
CA GLU A 239 -19.36 4.45 2.25
C GLU A 239 -19.98 3.18 1.64
N PRO A 240 -21.33 3.10 1.51
CA PRO A 240 -22.00 1.95 0.91
C PRO A 240 -21.42 1.60 -0.47
N GLN A 241 -21.22 0.31 -0.70
CA GLN A 241 -20.77 -0.26 -1.98
C GLN A 241 -19.41 0.26 -2.47
N ALA A 242 -18.60 0.92 -1.64
CA ALA A 242 -17.24 1.32 -1.98
C ALA A 242 -16.40 0.08 -2.32
N LEU A 243 -15.59 0.17 -3.38
CA LEU A 243 -14.61 -0.85 -3.72
C LEU A 243 -13.39 -0.66 -2.82
N ILE A 244 -13.11 -1.67 -2.00
CA ILE A 244 -12.01 -1.65 -1.03
C ILE A 244 -11.28 -2.97 -1.10
N GLY A 245 -9.96 -2.95 -1.36
CA GLY A 245 -9.18 -4.18 -1.44
C GLY A 245 -7.70 -3.90 -1.65
N PHE A 246 -6.86 -4.90 -1.41
CA PHE A 246 -5.43 -4.79 -1.67
C PHE A 246 -5.14 -4.90 -3.16
N ALA A 247 -5.45 -6.02 -3.78
CA ALA A 247 -5.35 -6.18 -5.22
C ALA A 247 -6.65 -5.71 -5.89
N GLY A 248 -6.53 -4.97 -7.00
CA GLY A 248 -7.71 -4.58 -7.75
C GLY A 248 -8.41 -5.78 -8.39
N PRO A 249 -9.75 -5.75 -8.61
CA PRO A 249 -10.51 -6.89 -9.16
C PRO A 249 -9.91 -7.48 -10.44
N ARG A 250 -9.43 -6.63 -11.35
CA ARG A 250 -8.79 -7.09 -12.60
C ARG A 250 -7.50 -7.88 -12.36
N VAL A 251 -6.73 -7.51 -11.35
CA VAL A 251 -5.47 -8.21 -11.02
C VAL A 251 -5.80 -9.59 -10.48
N ILE A 252 -6.80 -9.68 -9.60
CA ILE A 252 -7.24 -10.96 -9.03
C ILE A 252 -7.79 -11.85 -10.14
N GLU A 253 -8.74 -11.37 -10.95
CA GLU A 253 -9.34 -12.13 -12.06
C GLU A 253 -8.29 -12.65 -13.05
N GLN A 254 -7.24 -11.84 -13.33
CA GLN A 254 -6.13 -12.27 -14.18
C GLN A 254 -5.25 -13.32 -13.51
N THR A 255 -5.14 -13.29 -12.18
CA THR A 255 -4.32 -14.24 -11.40
C THR A 255 -5.01 -15.58 -11.25
N ILE A 256 -6.30 -15.58 -10.89
CA ILE A 256 -7.06 -16.82 -10.68
C ILE A 256 -7.68 -17.36 -11.99
N GLY A 257 -7.78 -16.54 -13.06
CA GLY A 257 -8.37 -16.92 -14.34
C GLY A 257 -9.90 -17.02 -14.34
N GLU A 258 -10.56 -16.55 -13.29
CA GLU A 258 -12.02 -16.61 -13.10
C GLU A 258 -12.60 -15.24 -12.77
N LYS A 259 -13.90 -15.08 -12.97
CA LYS A 259 -14.61 -13.86 -12.57
C LYS A 259 -14.86 -13.86 -11.07
N LEU A 260 -14.69 -12.70 -10.46
CA LEU A 260 -14.97 -12.52 -9.04
C LEU A 260 -16.49 -12.61 -8.75
N PRO A 261 -16.88 -13.13 -7.58
CA PRO A 261 -18.25 -13.12 -7.12
C PRO A 261 -18.84 -11.71 -7.06
N GLU A 262 -20.15 -11.59 -7.25
CA GLU A 262 -20.85 -10.32 -7.07
C GLU A 262 -20.73 -9.86 -5.61
N GLY A 263 -20.46 -8.56 -5.41
CA GLY A 263 -20.27 -8.00 -4.07
C GLY A 263 -18.86 -8.16 -3.49
N PHE A 264 -17.98 -8.94 -4.12
CA PHE A 264 -16.61 -9.12 -3.66
C PHE A 264 -15.85 -7.79 -3.57
N GLN A 265 -15.07 -7.60 -2.51
CA GLN A 265 -14.34 -6.35 -2.20
C GLN A 265 -15.24 -5.10 -2.06
N ARG A 266 -16.54 -5.25 -1.81
CA ARG A 266 -17.39 -4.11 -1.47
C ARG A 266 -17.36 -3.83 0.03
N ALA A 267 -17.75 -2.62 0.42
CA ALA A 267 -17.82 -2.23 1.82
C ALA A 267 -18.58 -3.24 2.68
N GLU A 268 -19.70 -3.77 2.15
CA GLU A 268 -20.54 -4.78 2.78
C GLU A 268 -19.76 -6.10 3.02
N PHE A 269 -18.97 -6.52 2.04
CA PHE A 269 -18.09 -7.68 2.15
C PHE A 269 -17.03 -7.47 3.26
N LEU A 270 -16.41 -6.28 3.31
CA LEU A 270 -15.41 -6.00 4.35
C LEU A 270 -16.03 -5.90 5.75
N LEU A 271 -17.27 -5.41 5.86
CA LEU A 271 -18.01 -5.40 7.13
C LEU A 271 -18.30 -6.84 7.60
N GLU A 272 -18.75 -7.71 6.71
CA GLU A 272 -19.03 -9.12 6.99
C GLU A 272 -17.77 -9.88 7.41
N HIS A 273 -16.60 -9.53 6.82
CA HIS A 273 -15.30 -10.12 7.14
C HIS A 273 -14.57 -9.43 8.31
N GLY A 274 -15.18 -8.40 8.93
CA GLY A 274 -14.65 -7.75 10.13
C GLY A 274 -13.52 -6.75 9.91
N PHE A 275 -13.36 -6.21 8.69
CA PHE A 275 -12.33 -5.21 8.35
C PHE A 275 -12.84 -3.77 8.35
N VAL A 276 -14.14 -3.57 8.51
CA VAL A 276 -14.80 -2.27 8.60
C VAL A 276 -15.72 -2.29 9.80
N ASP A 277 -15.69 -1.23 10.62
CA ASP A 277 -16.53 -1.14 11.83
C ASP A 277 -17.97 -0.77 11.49
N GLN A 278 -18.15 0.10 10.50
CA GLN A 278 -19.46 0.61 10.15
C GLN A 278 -19.56 1.08 8.70
N ILE A 279 -20.69 0.79 8.05
CA ILE A 279 -21.05 1.39 6.77
C ILE A 279 -21.98 2.58 7.04
N VAL A 280 -21.56 3.78 6.65
CA VAL A 280 -22.27 5.01 6.91
C VAL A 280 -22.67 5.69 5.61
N LYS A 281 -23.96 5.93 5.43
CA LYS A 281 -24.46 6.72 4.32
C LYS A 281 -23.92 8.14 4.38
N ARG A 282 -23.68 8.73 3.20
CA ARG A 282 -23.06 10.05 3.06
C ARG A 282 -23.77 11.15 3.82
N GLU A 283 -25.08 11.13 3.83
CA GLU A 283 -25.96 12.06 4.56
C GLU A 283 -25.78 12.00 6.08
N ASN A 284 -25.39 10.85 6.61
CA ASN A 284 -25.19 10.61 8.03
C ASN A 284 -23.73 10.75 8.47
N MET A 285 -22.80 11.01 7.53
CA MET A 285 -21.36 11.00 7.81
C MET A 285 -20.98 12.09 8.83
N LYS A 286 -21.40 13.34 8.61
CA LYS A 286 -21.11 14.45 9.55
C LYS A 286 -21.64 14.18 10.96
N PRO A 287 -22.91 13.79 11.16
CA PRO A 287 -23.44 13.43 12.50
C PRO A 287 -22.67 12.30 13.19
N VAL A 288 -22.29 11.25 12.44
CA VAL A 288 -21.54 10.11 12.98
C VAL A 288 -20.14 10.54 13.42
N LEU A 289 -19.40 11.24 12.56
CA LEU A 289 -18.07 11.75 12.90
C LEU A 289 -18.11 12.72 14.08
N GLY A 290 -19.07 13.63 14.12
CA GLY A 290 -19.25 14.55 15.24
C GLY A 290 -19.50 13.84 16.56
N ARG A 291 -20.27 12.73 16.55
CA ARG A 291 -20.52 11.89 17.73
C ARG A 291 -19.24 11.17 18.17
N ILE A 292 -18.50 10.59 17.24
CA ILE A 292 -17.21 9.92 17.52
C ILE A 292 -16.24 10.92 18.17
N LEU A 293 -16.07 12.10 17.58
CA LEU A 293 -15.20 13.14 18.11
C LEU A 293 -15.62 13.57 19.51
N LYS A 294 -16.94 13.73 19.75
CA LYS A 294 -17.47 14.09 21.08
C LYS A 294 -17.13 13.03 22.14
N MET A 295 -17.22 11.75 21.80
CA MET A 295 -16.91 10.65 22.72
C MET A 295 -15.43 10.58 23.09
N HIS A 296 -14.54 11.05 22.23
CA HIS A 296 -13.09 11.05 22.44
C HIS A 296 -12.55 12.38 22.97
N ASP A 297 -13.40 13.41 23.14
CA ASP A 297 -13.02 14.73 23.66
C ASP A 297 -12.68 14.71 25.15
N HIS A 298 -13.10 13.67 25.87
CA HIS A 298 -12.95 13.49 27.31
C HIS A 298 -11.74 12.67 27.73
N VAL A 299 -10.71 12.55 26.89
CA VAL A 299 -9.41 12.08 27.37
C VAL A 299 -8.80 13.23 28.18
N HIS A 300 -9.24 13.33 29.43
CA HIS A 300 -8.84 14.35 30.38
C HIS A 300 -7.31 14.47 30.47
N PRO A 301 -6.77 15.70 30.51
CA PRO A 301 -5.33 15.94 30.81
C PRO A 301 -4.87 15.25 32.10
N ASP A 302 -5.76 14.96 33.02
CA ASP A 302 -5.45 14.34 34.31
C ASP A 302 -5.13 12.84 34.22
N CYS A 303 -5.61 12.11 33.22
CA CYS A 303 -5.14 10.74 32.95
C CYS A 303 -3.69 10.69 32.46
N ARG A 304 -3.17 11.79 31.93
CA ARG A 304 -1.76 11.92 31.46
C ARG A 304 -0.80 12.23 32.60
N LYS A 305 -1.25 12.76 33.75
CA LYS A 305 -0.39 13.06 34.92
C LYS A 305 0.09 11.81 35.68
N GLY A 306 -0.39 10.62 35.32
CA GLY A 306 -0.03 9.36 36.00
C GLY A 306 1.35 8.79 35.67
N LYS A 307 2.11 9.35 34.74
CA LYS A 307 3.51 8.96 34.49
C LYS A 307 4.39 10.17 34.17
N GLU A 308 4.64 11.02 35.15
CA GLU A 308 5.93 11.68 35.21
C GLU A 308 6.98 10.58 35.40
N ILE A 309 7.57 10.13 34.28
CA ILE A 309 8.82 9.38 34.33
C ILE A 309 9.81 10.33 35.01
N ARG A 310 10.16 9.99 36.24
CA ARG A 310 11.18 10.74 37.00
C ARG A 310 12.40 10.88 36.10
N LYS A 311 12.83 12.11 35.88
CA LYS A 311 14.04 12.48 35.11
C LYS A 311 15.35 11.90 35.70
N SER A 312 15.28 10.96 36.66
CA SER A 312 16.39 10.33 37.32
C SER A 312 17.04 9.15 36.59
N ASP A 313 16.43 8.63 35.52
CA ASP A 313 17.00 7.53 34.73
C ASP A 313 17.51 7.97 33.34
N ARG A 314 18.09 9.17 33.29
CA ARG A 314 19.07 9.44 32.24
C ARG A 314 20.34 8.70 32.64
N THR A 315 20.49 7.48 32.15
CA THR A 315 21.79 6.83 32.08
C THR A 315 22.74 7.78 31.34
N GLU A 316 23.82 8.12 32.02
CA GLU A 316 24.93 8.88 31.44
C GLU A 316 25.34 8.26 30.10
N PRO A 317 25.82 9.05 29.14
CA PRO A 317 26.29 8.52 27.87
C PRO A 317 27.42 7.55 28.16
N VAL A 318 27.24 6.30 27.75
CA VAL A 318 28.28 5.28 27.79
C VAL A 318 29.51 5.86 27.11
N GLN A 319 30.57 6.09 27.90
CA GLN A 319 31.87 6.50 27.40
C GLN A 319 32.28 5.51 26.31
N LYS A 320 32.64 6.01 25.14
CA LYS A 320 33.23 5.22 24.06
C LYS A 320 34.44 4.49 24.62
N ALA A 321 34.29 3.20 24.88
CA ALA A 321 35.42 2.34 25.15
C ALA A 321 36.32 2.37 23.90
N GLY A 322 37.54 2.87 24.06
CA GLY A 322 38.50 2.97 22.98
C GLY A 322 38.76 1.58 22.38
N MET A 323 38.29 1.38 21.16
CA MET A 323 38.74 0.25 20.34
C MET A 323 40.18 0.52 19.92
N THR A 324 41.10 -0.12 20.60
CA THR A 324 42.48 -0.24 20.12
C THR A 324 42.45 -0.98 18.78
N GLU A 325 42.80 -0.26 17.73
CA GLU A 325 43.06 -0.85 16.40
C GLU A 325 44.22 -1.86 16.52
N LYS A 326 43.91 -3.14 16.62
CA LYS A 326 44.87 -4.19 16.28
C LYS A 326 45.00 -4.21 14.76
N LYS A 327 46.12 -3.69 14.26
CA LYS A 327 46.58 -3.88 12.88
C LYS A 327 46.65 -5.37 12.58
N ALA A 328 45.62 -5.91 11.97
CA ALA A 328 45.67 -7.22 11.33
C ALA A 328 46.47 -7.08 10.03
N GLY A 329 47.56 -7.82 9.95
CA GLY A 329 48.49 -7.80 8.82
C GLY A 329 47.81 -8.18 7.52
N LYS A 330 47.94 -7.31 6.52
CA LYS A 330 47.60 -7.55 5.14
C LYS A 330 48.39 -8.74 4.61
N LYS A 331 47.71 -9.80 4.23
CA LYS A 331 47.94 -10.57 3.01
C LYS A 331 46.58 -10.65 2.31
N ALA A 332 46.24 -9.60 1.58
CA ALA A 332 45.23 -9.67 0.55
C ALA A 332 45.84 -10.52 -0.58
N ALA A 333 45.24 -11.68 -0.84
CA ALA A 333 45.40 -12.33 -2.12
C ALA A 333 44.90 -11.34 -3.17
N GLU A 334 45.74 -10.97 -4.12
CA GLU A 334 45.37 -10.24 -5.32
C GLU A 334 44.35 -11.11 -6.07
N GLN A 335 43.07 -10.83 -5.82
CA GLN A 335 42.03 -11.31 -6.72
C GLN A 335 42.10 -10.43 -7.96
N GLU A 336 42.31 -11.06 -9.12
CA GLU A 336 42.20 -10.38 -10.41
C GLU A 336 40.87 -9.59 -10.45
N PRO A 337 40.86 -8.34 -10.93
CA PRO A 337 39.63 -7.57 -11.04
C PRO A 337 38.72 -8.32 -12.01
N TRP A 338 37.58 -8.80 -11.48
CA TRP A 338 36.50 -9.29 -12.30
C TRP A 338 36.17 -8.19 -13.29
N SER A 339 36.43 -8.42 -14.57
CA SER A 339 36.00 -7.52 -15.65
C SER A 339 34.48 -7.59 -15.74
N GLU A 340 33.82 -6.81 -14.90
CA GLU A 340 32.37 -6.66 -14.92
C GLU A 340 31.97 -5.96 -16.22
N LYS A 341 31.50 -6.73 -17.19
CA LYS A 341 30.49 -6.19 -18.10
C LYS A 341 29.35 -5.68 -17.22
N SER A 342 29.14 -4.37 -17.22
CA SER A 342 28.03 -3.78 -16.45
C SER A 342 26.73 -4.44 -16.91
N LEU A 343 26.12 -5.24 -16.00
CA LEU A 343 24.86 -5.91 -16.28
C LEU A 343 23.77 -4.85 -16.52
N THR A 344 22.94 -5.09 -17.50
CA THR A 344 21.71 -4.32 -17.70
C THR A 344 20.74 -4.52 -16.54
N ALA A 345 19.81 -3.60 -16.35
CA ALA A 345 18.76 -3.72 -15.32
C ALA A 345 17.97 -5.02 -15.47
N TRP A 346 17.65 -5.41 -16.71
CA TRP A 346 16.94 -6.66 -16.98
C TRP A 346 17.77 -7.92 -16.64
N GLU A 347 19.05 -7.92 -16.91
CA GLU A 347 19.94 -9.02 -16.51
C GLU A 347 20.01 -9.16 -15.00
N ARG A 348 19.99 -8.05 -14.22
CA ARG A 348 19.90 -8.09 -12.76
C ARG A 348 18.57 -8.68 -12.29
N VAL A 349 17.44 -8.29 -12.92
CA VAL A 349 16.13 -8.91 -12.66
C VAL A 349 16.18 -10.42 -12.91
N CYS A 350 16.76 -10.87 -14.03
CA CYS A 350 16.90 -12.30 -14.34
C CYS A 350 17.77 -13.01 -13.28
N ARG A 351 18.87 -12.40 -12.84
CA ARG A 351 19.72 -12.95 -11.77
C ARG A 351 19.01 -13.04 -10.44
N SER A 352 18.24 -12.01 -10.05
CA SER A 352 17.45 -12.04 -8.80
C SER A 352 16.43 -13.18 -8.75
N ARG A 353 16.08 -13.73 -9.90
CA ARG A 353 15.14 -14.85 -10.07
C ARG A 353 15.81 -16.19 -10.32
N SER A 354 17.14 -16.24 -10.42
CA SER A 354 17.87 -17.48 -10.67
C SER A 354 17.57 -18.54 -9.61
N LYS A 355 17.39 -19.79 -10.05
CA LYS A 355 17.14 -20.94 -9.14
C LYS A 355 18.43 -21.40 -8.44
N GLU A 356 19.60 -21.00 -8.94
CA GLU A 356 20.89 -21.43 -8.44
C GLU A 356 21.40 -20.57 -7.29
N ARG A 357 20.81 -19.37 -7.09
CA ARG A 357 21.19 -18.47 -6.01
C ARG A 357 20.73 -18.98 -4.64
N PRO A 358 21.39 -18.59 -3.56
CA PRO A 358 20.89 -18.85 -2.20
C PRO A 358 19.52 -18.21 -1.99
N VAL A 359 18.66 -18.90 -1.23
CA VAL A 359 17.33 -18.41 -0.81
C VAL A 359 17.31 -18.23 0.72
N GLY A 360 16.26 -17.61 1.27
CA GLY A 360 16.19 -17.27 2.68
C GLY A 360 16.55 -18.40 3.64
N LYS A 361 16.14 -19.64 3.34
CA LYS A 361 16.48 -20.83 4.16
C LYS A 361 17.97 -21.11 4.19
N ASP A 362 18.68 -20.92 3.07
CA ASP A 362 20.13 -21.16 3.03
C ASP A 362 20.89 -20.15 3.88
N TYR A 363 20.46 -18.87 3.87
CA TYR A 363 21.05 -17.86 4.75
C TYR A 363 20.81 -18.18 6.21
N ILE A 364 19.62 -18.70 6.56
CA ILE A 364 19.33 -19.16 7.93
C ILE A 364 20.29 -20.29 8.31
N ASP A 365 20.44 -21.31 7.47
CA ASP A 365 21.24 -22.50 7.76
C ASP A 365 22.75 -22.22 7.81
N ILE A 366 23.24 -21.21 7.09
CA ILE A 366 24.66 -20.91 6.99
C ILE A 366 25.10 -19.89 8.04
N LEU A 367 24.26 -18.89 8.33
CA LEU A 367 24.67 -17.73 9.16
C LEU A 367 24.31 -17.90 10.64
N PHE A 368 23.34 -18.77 10.95
CA PHE A 368 22.78 -18.86 12.30
C PHE A 368 22.97 -20.26 12.89
N GLU A 369 23.15 -20.30 14.20
CA GLU A 369 23.29 -21.51 15.00
C GLU A 369 21.97 -21.76 15.78
N ASP A 370 21.64 -23.01 16.05
CA ASP A 370 20.50 -23.45 16.88
C ASP A 370 19.16 -22.82 16.49
N PHE A 371 18.87 -22.77 15.18
CA PHE A 371 17.62 -22.19 14.70
C PHE A 371 16.40 -23.01 15.13
N VAL A 372 15.50 -22.38 15.88
CA VAL A 372 14.21 -22.92 16.32
C VAL A 372 13.11 -22.23 15.54
N GLU A 373 12.53 -22.93 14.56
CA GLU A 373 11.42 -22.42 13.76
C GLU A 373 10.13 -22.33 14.59
N LEU A 374 9.38 -21.24 14.42
CA LEU A 374 8.13 -20.96 15.11
C LEU A 374 7.01 -20.76 14.09
N HIS A 375 6.02 -21.62 14.12
CA HIS A 375 4.93 -21.67 13.14
C HIS A 375 3.69 -20.90 13.57
N GLY A 376 2.87 -20.54 12.57
CA GLY A 376 1.49 -20.06 12.71
C GLY A 376 1.33 -18.61 13.13
N ASP A 377 0.23 -18.03 12.68
CA ASP A 377 -0.19 -16.67 13.02
C ASP A 377 -0.96 -16.58 14.35
N ARG A 378 -1.40 -17.73 14.90
CA ARG A 378 -2.24 -17.92 16.09
C ARG A 378 -3.70 -17.47 15.96
N TYR A 379 -4.13 -17.16 14.73
CA TYR A 379 -5.52 -16.78 14.44
C TYR A 379 -6.19 -17.76 13.50
N TYR A 380 -5.47 -18.25 12.46
CA TYR A 380 -6.05 -19.09 11.44
C TYR A 380 -5.16 -20.29 11.07
N ARG A 381 -3.93 -20.04 10.56
CA ARG A 381 -3.03 -21.11 10.10
C ARG A 381 -1.57 -20.66 10.03
N ASP A 382 -0.70 -21.58 9.62
CA ASP A 382 0.67 -21.26 9.21
C ASP A 382 0.71 -20.88 7.72
N ASP A 383 1.75 -20.12 7.34
CA ASP A 383 2.08 -19.81 5.96
C ASP A 383 3.55 -20.19 5.69
N PRO A 384 3.79 -21.21 4.84
CA PRO A 384 5.13 -21.67 4.51
C PRO A 384 5.92 -20.69 3.63
N ALA A 385 5.28 -19.63 3.08
CA ALA A 385 5.97 -18.54 2.40
C ALA A 385 6.80 -17.67 3.35
N ILE A 386 6.57 -17.77 4.67
CA ILE A 386 7.39 -17.15 5.71
C ILE A 386 8.01 -18.22 6.58
N ILE A 387 9.34 -18.24 6.66
CA ILE A 387 10.11 -18.98 7.65
C ILE A 387 10.51 -17.98 8.74
N GLY A 388 10.33 -18.33 10.01
CA GLY A 388 10.74 -17.44 11.09
C GLY A 388 10.91 -18.15 12.41
N GLY A 389 11.81 -17.64 13.23
CA GLY A 389 12.13 -18.27 14.49
C GLY A 389 13.20 -17.52 15.30
N ILE A 390 13.81 -18.25 16.21
CA ILE A 390 14.86 -17.76 17.11
C ILE A 390 16.14 -18.51 16.79
N ALA A 391 17.26 -17.81 16.79
CA ALA A 391 18.56 -18.42 16.52
C ALA A 391 19.69 -17.65 17.22
N TYR A 392 20.91 -18.14 17.16
CA TYR A 392 22.10 -17.40 17.53
C TYR A 392 22.84 -16.90 16.29
N PHE A 393 23.24 -15.64 16.33
CA PHE A 393 24.14 -15.03 15.36
C PHE A 393 25.39 -14.51 16.10
N GLN A 394 26.53 -15.18 15.91
CA GLN A 394 27.78 -14.88 16.61
C GLN A 394 27.60 -14.78 18.13
N GLY A 395 26.88 -15.71 18.73
CA GLY A 395 26.58 -15.76 20.15
C GLY A 395 25.49 -14.81 20.66
N ILE A 396 24.89 -13.99 19.78
CA ILE A 396 23.76 -13.11 20.12
C ILE A 396 22.46 -13.79 19.73
N CYS A 397 21.53 -13.91 20.69
CA CYS A 397 20.20 -14.43 20.40
C CYS A 397 19.39 -13.41 19.58
N VAL A 398 18.93 -13.82 18.41
CA VAL A 398 18.19 -12.97 17.45
C VAL A 398 16.88 -13.64 17.03
N THR A 399 15.96 -12.85 16.53
CA THR A 399 14.79 -13.33 15.80
C THR A 399 15.07 -13.18 14.30
N VAL A 400 14.92 -14.29 13.56
CA VAL A 400 15.16 -14.34 12.11
C VAL A 400 13.86 -14.60 11.39
N ILE A 401 13.58 -13.84 10.33
CA ILE A 401 12.38 -14.00 9.49
C ILE A 401 12.81 -13.93 8.03
N ALA A 402 12.33 -14.85 7.21
CA ALA A 402 12.65 -14.88 5.78
C ALA A 402 11.42 -15.13 4.93
N GLN A 403 11.28 -14.38 3.84
CA GLN A 403 10.41 -14.77 2.75
C GLN A 403 11.07 -15.92 2.00
N ALA A 404 10.34 -17.03 1.85
CA ALA A 404 10.92 -18.30 1.53
C ALA A 404 10.57 -18.78 0.13
N LYS A 405 11.45 -18.55 -0.84
CA LYS A 405 11.39 -19.25 -2.13
C LYS A 405 11.79 -20.71 -1.99
N GLY A 406 11.15 -21.58 -2.78
CA GLY A 406 11.56 -22.98 -2.92
C GLY A 406 12.61 -23.15 -4.01
N ARG A 407 13.39 -24.23 -3.93
CA ARG A 407 14.35 -24.63 -4.97
C ARG A 407 13.72 -25.45 -6.07
N THR A 408 12.70 -26.24 -5.73
CA THR A 408 11.94 -27.07 -6.66
C THR A 408 10.60 -26.43 -6.99
N THR A 409 9.99 -26.86 -8.10
CA THR A 409 8.62 -26.44 -8.46
C THR A 409 7.61 -26.83 -7.38
N LYS A 410 7.77 -28.00 -6.76
CA LYS A 410 6.92 -28.47 -5.68
C LYS A 410 7.01 -27.54 -4.46
N GLU A 411 8.21 -27.27 -4.00
CA GLU A 411 8.42 -26.35 -2.87
C GLU A 411 7.90 -24.93 -3.16
N ASN A 412 8.06 -24.44 -4.39
CA ASN A 412 7.52 -23.13 -4.78
C ASN A 412 6.00 -23.11 -4.75
N LEU A 413 5.33 -24.18 -5.17
CA LEU A 413 3.87 -24.32 -5.05
C LEU A 413 3.43 -24.35 -3.57
N GLU A 414 4.11 -25.13 -2.73
CA GLU A 414 3.82 -25.20 -1.29
C GLU A 414 4.01 -23.84 -0.59
N ARG A 415 4.98 -23.05 -1.02
CA ARG A 415 5.33 -21.72 -0.48
C ARG A 415 4.69 -20.57 -1.26
N ASN A 416 3.72 -20.87 -2.09
CA ASN A 416 3.03 -19.88 -2.93
C ASN A 416 4.00 -18.95 -3.66
N PHE A 417 5.10 -19.50 -4.20
CA PHE A 417 6.18 -18.76 -4.89
C PHE A 417 6.79 -17.62 -4.05
N ALA A 418 6.86 -17.80 -2.73
CA ALA A 418 7.26 -16.79 -1.76
C ALA A 418 6.36 -15.54 -1.75
N MET A 419 5.09 -15.69 -2.13
CA MET A 419 4.07 -14.66 -1.98
C MET A 419 3.29 -14.90 -0.69
N PRO A 420 3.58 -14.18 0.41
CA PRO A 420 2.92 -14.45 1.68
C PRO A 420 1.44 -14.12 1.63
N SER A 421 0.65 -14.97 2.26
CA SER A 421 -0.75 -14.74 2.62
C SER A 421 -0.85 -13.85 3.87
N PRO A 422 -2.04 -13.38 4.28
CA PRO A 422 -2.21 -12.59 5.51
C PRO A 422 -1.61 -13.26 6.74
N GLU A 423 -1.71 -14.59 6.82
CA GLU A 423 -1.17 -15.40 7.92
C GLU A 423 0.36 -15.30 8.01
N GLY A 424 1.05 -15.24 6.87
CA GLY A 424 2.50 -15.06 6.83
C GLY A 424 2.93 -13.73 7.43
N TYR A 425 2.26 -12.64 7.08
CA TYR A 425 2.53 -11.32 7.64
C TYR A 425 2.18 -11.23 9.12
N ARG A 426 1.07 -11.84 9.56
CA ARG A 426 0.69 -11.91 10.97
C ARG A 426 1.67 -12.76 11.79
N LYS A 427 2.17 -13.88 11.24
CA LYS A 427 3.25 -14.69 11.83
C LYS A 427 4.51 -13.84 12.00
N ALA A 428 4.94 -13.12 10.98
CA ALA A 428 6.09 -12.23 11.05
C ALA A 428 5.91 -11.18 12.16
N ARG A 429 4.76 -10.47 12.17
CA ARG A 429 4.43 -9.49 13.22
C ARG A 429 4.48 -10.08 14.63
N ARG A 430 3.92 -11.26 14.81
CA ARG A 430 3.97 -11.99 16.10
C ARG A 430 5.40 -12.22 16.56
N LEU A 431 6.29 -12.64 15.65
CA LEU A 431 7.70 -12.89 15.97
C LEU A 431 8.45 -11.60 16.29
N MET A 432 8.17 -10.50 15.58
CA MET A 432 8.72 -9.17 15.84
C MET A 432 8.30 -8.64 17.20
N LYS A 433 7.02 -8.76 17.57
CA LYS A 433 6.52 -8.37 18.91
C LYS A 433 7.12 -9.25 20.02
N GLN A 434 7.38 -10.52 19.74
CA GLN A 434 8.07 -11.40 20.66
C GLN A 434 9.56 -11.00 20.80
N ALA A 435 10.20 -10.59 19.70
CA ALA A 435 11.56 -10.07 19.73
C ALA A 435 11.67 -8.81 20.60
N GLU A 436 10.75 -7.86 20.42
CA GLU A 436 10.67 -6.65 21.25
C GLU A 436 10.52 -6.97 22.73
N LYS A 437 9.60 -7.90 23.09
CA LYS A 437 9.37 -8.32 24.47
C LYS A 437 10.63 -8.88 25.15
N PHE A 438 11.44 -9.59 24.39
CA PHE A 438 12.65 -10.27 24.91
C PHE A 438 13.95 -9.55 24.52
N HIS A 439 13.87 -8.33 24.02
CA HIS A 439 14.99 -7.48 23.63
C HIS A 439 15.97 -8.14 22.64
N ARG A 440 15.44 -8.91 21.69
CA ARG A 440 16.23 -9.56 20.63
C ARG A 440 16.25 -8.72 19.37
N PRO A 441 17.39 -8.50 18.73
CA PRO A 441 17.45 -7.95 17.39
C PRO A 441 16.64 -8.79 16.40
N VAL A 442 16.10 -8.15 15.38
CA VAL A 442 15.35 -8.80 14.28
C VAL A 442 16.18 -8.73 13.00
N ILE A 443 16.32 -9.85 12.30
CA ILE A 443 16.98 -9.94 11.00
C ILE A 443 15.98 -10.50 9.99
N ASN A 444 15.65 -9.71 8.97
CA ASN A 444 14.71 -10.06 7.92
C ASN A 444 15.43 -10.34 6.60
N PHE A 445 15.12 -11.44 5.93
CA PHE A 445 15.52 -11.72 4.56
C PHE A 445 14.34 -11.55 3.63
N VAL A 446 14.45 -10.57 2.72
CA VAL A 446 13.38 -10.18 1.79
C VAL A 446 13.62 -10.82 0.43
N ASP A 447 12.69 -11.66 -0.01
CA ASP A 447 12.75 -12.35 -1.30
C ASP A 447 11.36 -12.79 -1.77
N THR A 448 10.59 -11.86 -2.31
CA THR A 448 9.24 -12.10 -2.79
C THR A 448 8.94 -11.30 -4.06
N PRO A 449 8.21 -11.84 -5.03
CA PRO A 449 7.68 -11.03 -6.15
C PRO A 449 6.54 -10.09 -5.70
N GLY A 450 5.99 -10.29 -4.50
CA GLY A 450 4.90 -9.50 -3.92
C GLY A 450 4.08 -10.28 -2.91
N ALA A 451 3.04 -9.66 -2.37
CA ALA A 451 2.07 -10.34 -1.53
C ALA A 451 1.10 -11.16 -2.38
N PHE A 452 0.59 -12.27 -1.84
CA PHE A 452 -0.43 -13.06 -2.54
C PHE A 452 -1.69 -12.24 -2.81
N CYS A 453 -2.17 -12.28 -4.06
CA CYS A 453 -3.30 -11.48 -4.53
C CYS A 453 -4.51 -12.35 -4.95
N GLY A 454 -4.77 -13.45 -4.22
CA GLY A 454 -5.93 -14.32 -4.44
C GLY A 454 -7.16 -13.87 -3.64
N MET A 455 -8.33 -14.44 -3.99
CA MET A 455 -9.59 -14.18 -3.28
C MET A 455 -9.46 -14.44 -1.77
N GLU A 456 -8.93 -15.60 -1.41
CA GLU A 456 -8.72 -15.98 -0.02
C GLU A 456 -7.84 -15.02 0.78
N ALA A 457 -6.87 -14.34 0.13
CA ALA A 457 -6.05 -13.36 0.79
C ALA A 457 -6.83 -12.07 1.09
N GLU A 458 -7.70 -11.65 0.17
CA GLU A 458 -8.60 -10.49 0.39
C GLU A 458 -9.62 -10.81 1.49
N GLU A 459 -10.23 -11.99 1.48
CA GLU A 459 -11.17 -12.47 2.52
C GLU A 459 -10.56 -12.46 3.92
N ARG A 460 -9.26 -12.70 4.02
CA ARG A 460 -8.52 -12.73 5.29
C ARG A 460 -7.70 -11.49 5.56
N GLY A 461 -7.89 -10.41 4.78
CA GLY A 461 -7.37 -9.08 5.06
C GLY A 461 -5.91 -8.87 4.70
N GLN A 462 -5.51 -9.16 3.46
CA GLN A 462 -4.15 -8.96 2.99
C GLN A 462 -3.64 -7.54 3.19
N GLY A 463 -4.47 -6.55 2.85
CA GLY A 463 -4.12 -5.14 3.02
C GLY A 463 -3.91 -4.75 4.48
N GLU A 464 -4.78 -5.22 5.38
CA GLU A 464 -4.64 -4.99 6.82
C GLU A 464 -3.36 -5.62 7.37
N ALA A 465 -3.07 -6.86 7.01
CA ALA A 465 -1.90 -7.58 7.52
C ALA A 465 -0.59 -6.88 7.13
N ILE A 466 -0.50 -6.37 5.90
CA ILE A 466 0.65 -5.56 5.44
C ILE A 466 0.70 -4.23 6.19
N ALA A 467 -0.41 -3.49 6.25
CA ALA A 467 -0.47 -2.19 6.92
C ALA A 467 -0.05 -2.28 8.39
N ARG A 468 -0.52 -3.30 9.11
CA ARG A 468 -0.12 -3.55 10.50
C ARG A 468 1.36 -3.90 10.65
N ASN A 469 1.96 -4.60 9.70
CA ASN A 469 3.40 -4.85 9.74
C ASN A 469 4.19 -3.54 9.62
N LEU A 470 3.84 -2.66 8.68
CA LEU A 470 4.46 -1.35 8.53
C LEU A 470 4.35 -0.53 9.83
N PHE A 471 3.16 -0.48 10.39
CA PHE A 471 2.87 0.23 11.63
C PHE A 471 3.69 -0.29 12.82
N GLU A 472 3.73 -1.61 13.02
CA GLU A 472 4.45 -2.21 14.16
C GLU A 472 5.97 -2.12 13.99
N LEU A 473 6.49 -2.38 12.78
CA LEU A 473 7.93 -2.26 12.49
C LEU A 473 8.45 -0.85 12.73
N SER A 474 7.68 0.18 12.34
CA SER A 474 8.05 1.59 12.56
C SER A 474 8.23 1.97 14.03
N GLY A 475 7.66 1.20 14.94
CA GLY A 475 7.69 1.48 16.39
C GLY A 475 8.45 0.47 17.22
N LEU A 476 9.08 -0.56 16.63
CA LEU A 476 9.86 -1.55 17.37
C LEU A 476 11.02 -0.90 18.13
N LYS A 477 11.23 -1.35 19.36
CA LYS A 477 12.25 -0.82 20.27
C LYS A 477 13.48 -1.74 20.36
N VAL A 478 13.70 -2.55 19.33
CA VAL A 478 14.86 -3.42 19.16
C VAL A 478 15.47 -3.19 17.79
N PRO A 479 16.78 -3.39 17.61
CA PRO A 479 17.41 -3.23 16.30
C PRO A 479 16.78 -4.16 15.26
N VAL A 480 16.49 -3.59 14.08
CA VAL A 480 15.96 -4.33 12.92
C VAL A 480 16.90 -4.14 11.73
N LEU A 481 17.36 -5.25 11.16
CA LEU A 481 18.10 -5.28 9.91
C LEU A 481 17.28 -6.03 8.88
N SER A 482 17.07 -5.44 7.71
CA SER A 482 16.41 -6.12 6.58
C SER A 482 17.37 -6.24 5.40
N VAL A 483 17.49 -7.43 4.83
CA VAL A 483 18.39 -7.71 3.70
C VAL A 483 17.58 -8.19 2.51
N VAL A 484 17.57 -7.42 1.41
CA VAL A 484 16.95 -7.84 0.14
C VAL A 484 17.92 -8.75 -0.58
N ILE A 485 17.59 -10.04 -0.62
CA ILE A 485 18.47 -11.09 -1.15
C ILE A 485 18.11 -11.56 -2.57
N GLY A 486 16.96 -11.14 -3.08
CA GLY A 486 16.47 -11.49 -4.42
C GLY A 486 15.47 -10.48 -4.93
N GLU A 487 14.22 -10.86 -5.06
CA GLU A 487 13.15 -9.94 -5.44
C GLU A 487 12.54 -9.26 -4.21
N GLY A 488 12.47 -7.95 -4.23
CA GLY A 488 11.75 -7.12 -3.27
C GLY A 488 10.52 -6.50 -3.93
N GLY A 489 9.43 -7.26 -4.03
CA GLY A 489 8.23 -6.85 -4.75
C GLY A 489 7.22 -6.09 -3.88
N SER A 490 6.99 -4.80 -4.21
CA SER A 490 5.86 -3.99 -3.74
C SER A 490 5.67 -3.94 -2.21
N GLY A 491 4.44 -3.71 -1.76
CA GLY A 491 4.06 -3.73 -0.34
C GLY A 491 4.30 -5.07 0.35
N GLY A 492 4.32 -6.17 -0.41
CA GLY A 492 4.62 -7.49 0.13
C GLY A 492 6.06 -7.64 0.63
N ALA A 493 7.02 -7.03 -0.06
CA ALA A 493 8.39 -6.92 0.40
C ALA A 493 8.51 -5.87 1.51
N LEU A 494 7.89 -4.71 1.33
CA LEU A 494 7.96 -3.60 2.28
C LEU A 494 7.51 -4.01 3.69
N ALA A 495 6.49 -4.86 3.79
CA ALA A 495 5.97 -5.37 5.07
C ALA A 495 7.01 -6.11 5.95
N LEU A 496 8.18 -6.42 5.40
CA LEU A 496 9.35 -6.97 6.12
C LEU A 496 10.61 -6.12 5.93
N ALA A 497 10.63 -5.20 4.97
CA ALA A 497 11.80 -4.40 4.64
C ALA A 497 11.97 -3.15 5.52
N VAL A 498 10.93 -2.74 6.25
CA VAL A 498 11.02 -1.62 7.21
C VAL A 498 11.99 -1.99 8.32
N ALA A 499 13.04 -1.20 8.49
CA ALA A 499 14.13 -1.51 9.39
C ALA A 499 14.96 -0.27 9.75
N ASP A 500 15.80 -0.37 10.80
CA ASP A 500 16.81 0.66 11.09
C ASP A 500 17.87 0.71 9.99
N GLU A 501 18.21 -0.47 9.41
CA GLU A 501 19.10 -0.59 8.26
C GLU A 501 18.51 -1.52 7.22
N VAL A 502 18.57 -1.11 5.95
CA VAL A 502 18.15 -1.93 4.80
C VAL A 502 19.35 -2.16 3.90
N TRP A 503 19.75 -3.42 3.78
CA TRP A 503 20.82 -3.84 2.88
C TRP A 503 20.25 -4.51 1.64
N MET A 504 20.97 -4.43 0.54
CA MET A 504 20.62 -5.11 -0.69
C MET A 504 21.82 -5.82 -1.28
N LEU A 505 21.61 -7.06 -1.73
CA LEU A 505 22.64 -7.72 -2.52
C LEU A 505 22.74 -7.05 -3.89
N GLU A 506 23.94 -7.07 -4.50
CA GLU A 506 24.26 -6.38 -5.74
C GLU A 506 23.26 -6.65 -6.89
N ASN A 507 22.80 -7.89 -7.03
CA ASN A 507 21.87 -8.30 -8.08
C ASN A 507 20.43 -8.48 -7.55
N SER A 508 20.11 -7.96 -6.38
CA SER A 508 18.73 -7.92 -5.88
C SER A 508 17.96 -6.76 -6.49
N VAL A 509 16.63 -6.87 -6.48
CA VAL A 509 15.72 -5.85 -7.02
C VAL A 509 14.73 -5.44 -5.95
N TYR A 510 14.51 -4.15 -5.77
CA TYR A 510 13.47 -3.63 -4.89
C TYR A 510 12.60 -2.64 -5.67
N SER A 511 11.36 -2.99 -5.92
CA SER A 511 10.49 -2.24 -6.82
C SER A 511 9.04 -2.17 -6.35
N VAL A 512 8.35 -1.09 -6.77
CA VAL A 512 6.92 -0.89 -6.48
C VAL A 512 6.03 -1.92 -7.18
N LEU A 513 6.51 -2.49 -8.29
CA LEU A 513 5.78 -3.46 -9.11
C LEU A 513 6.78 -4.29 -9.92
N SER A 514 6.41 -5.54 -10.25
CA SER A 514 7.25 -6.33 -11.16
C SER A 514 7.35 -5.69 -12.55
N PRO A 515 8.44 -5.87 -13.30
CA PRO A 515 8.57 -5.35 -14.66
C PRO A 515 7.41 -5.76 -15.57
N GLU A 516 6.93 -7.00 -15.46
CA GLU A 516 5.79 -7.50 -16.22
C GLU A 516 4.49 -6.80 -15.84
N GLY A 517 4.27 -6.58 -14.56
CA GLY A 517 3.12 -5.84 -14.04
C GLY A 517 3.15 -4.38 -14.50
N PHE A 518 4.32 -3.76 -14.44
CA PHE A 518 4.54 -2.40 -14.92
C PHE A 518 4.22 -2.28 -16.41
N ALA A 519 4.79 -3.15 -17.25
CA ALA A 519 4.58 -3.18 -18.69
C ALA A 519 3.10 -3.44 -19.06
N SER A 520 2.45 -4.36 -18.33
CA SER A 520 1.02 -4.66 -18.54
C SER A 520 0.11 -3.48 -18.24
N ILE A 521 0.38 -2.73 -17.18
CA ILE A 521 -0.48 -1.61 -16.77
C ILE A 521 -0.23 -0.37 -17.63
N LEU A 522 1.03 -0.01 -17.87
CA LEU A 522 1.38 1.23 -18.56
C LEU A 522 1.37 1.11 -20.07
N TRP A 523 1.89 0.00 -20.60
CA TRP A 523 2.02 -0.21 -22.04
C TRP A 523 0.99 -1.20 -22.61
N LYS A 524 0.20 -1.85 -21.72
CA LYS A 524 -0.77 -2.89 -22.09
C LYS A 524 -0.12 -4.08 -22.84
N ASP A 525 1.15 -4.30 -22.64
CA ASP A 525 1.92 -5.39 -23.25
C ASP A 525 3.02 -5.86 -22.29
N SER A 526 2.78 -6.99 -21.59
CA SER A 526 3.74 -7.58 -20.66
C SER A 526 5.05 -8.06 -21.30
N ARG A 527 5.09 -8.24 -22.63
CA ARG A 527 6.29 -8.67 -23.35
C ARG A 527 7.37 -7.59 -23.40
N ARG A 528 7.00 -6.36 -23.11
CA ARG A 528 7.92 -5.21 -23.05
C ARG A 528 8.60 -5.04 -21.69
N SER A 529 8.54 -6.05 -20.84
CA SER A 529 9.10 -6.00 -19.48
C SER A 529 10.62 -5.79 -19.43
N ALA A 530 11.34 -6.06 -20.50
CA ALA A 530 12.78 -5.86 -20.60
C ALA A 530 13.19 -4.44 -21.03
N GLU A 531 12.24 -3.63 -21.53
CA GLU A 531 12.43 -2.23 -21.93
C GLU A 531 12.30 -1.29 -20.73
#